data_e8d7a3eb00484c547dad4840ae960f0b
#
_entry.id   e8d7a3eb00484c547dad4840ae960f0b
#
_cell.length_a   1.000
_cell.length_b   1.000
_cell.length_c   1.000
_cell.angle_alpha   90.00
_cell.angle_beta   90.00
_cell.angle_gamma   90.00
#
_symmetry.space_group_name_H-M   'P 1'
#
loop_
_entity.id
_entity.type
_entity.pdbx_description
1 polymer ?
#
loop_
_entity_poly.entity_id
_entity_poly.type
_entity_poly.pdbx_seq_one_letter_code
_entity_poly.pdbx_strand_id
1 'polypeptide(L)'
;ATCTPSRYSLLTGRYAFRKNAAVLPGDAPLLISTERETLPKMLQKNGYKTAVVGKWHLGLGNGNVDWNGKISPGPLEIGFDYSYLIPSTGDRVPSVLLENHNVVNLDLEDPIRISYKKKVGNDPTGNENPDLERYASDDFHGNTIVNGVARIGYMSGGNSARFKDETVPYQILNKARLFIDENKDEPIFL
;
A
#
# COMPACT_ATOMS: atom_id res chain seq x y z
N ALA A 1 -7.45 -18.73 -2.49
CA ALA A 1 -6.34 -17.78 -2.66
C ALA A 1 -6.88 -16.36 -2.41
N THR A 2 -6.22 -15.62 -1.54
CA THR A 2 -6.55 -14.23 -1.20
C THR A 2 -5.31 -13.35 -1.28
N CYS A 3 -5.44 -12.04 -1.14
CA CYS A 3 -4.41 -11.04 -1.39
C CYS A 3 -3.06 -11.33 -0.73
N THR A 4 -2.95 -11.14 0.59
CA THR A 4 -1.71 -11.31 1.36
C THR A 4 -1.09 -12.71 1.21
N PRO A 5 -1.86 -13.80 1.38
CA PRO A 5 -1.31 -15.16 1.25
C PRO A 5 -0.72 -15.46 -0.13
N SER A 6 -1.42 -15.08 -1.21
CA SER A 6 -0.93 -15.35 -2.57
C SER A 6 0.33 -14.55 -2.89
N ARG A 7 0.36 -13.26 -2.50
CA ARG A 7 1.53 -12.38 -2.69
C ARG A 7 2.73 -12.86 -1.90
N TYR A 8 2.52 -13.27 -0.65
CA TYR A 8 3.56 -13.88 0.18
C TYR A 8 4.15 -15.14 -0.49
N SER A 9 3.28 -16.04 -0.95
CA SER A 9 3.73 -17.29 -1.58
C SER A 9 4.51 -17.03 -2.88
N LEU A 10 4.04 -16.08 -3.71
CA LEU A 10 4.73 -15.71 -4.95
C LEU A 10 6.14 -15.17 -4.67
N LEU A 11 6.26 -14.20 -3.74
CA LEU A 11 7.54 -13.53 -3.50
C LEU A 11 8.54 -14.38 -2.70
N THR A 12 8.07 -15.35 -1.92
CA THR A 12 8.94 -16.13 -1.01
C THR A 12 9.13 -17.58 -1.43
N GLY A 13 8.38 -18.08 -2.42
CA GLY A 13 8.37 -19.50 -2.80
C GLY A 13 7.83 -20.42 -1.70
N ARG A 14 7.10 -19.90 -0.71
CA ARG A 14 6.60 -20.68 0.45
C ARG A 14 5.10 -20.53 0.62
N TYR A 15 4.45 -21.59 1.08
CA TYR A 15 3.05 -21.54 1.43
C TYR A 15 2.78 -20.58 2.60
N ALA A 16 1.85 -19.65 2.41
CA ALA A 16 1.52 -18.62 3.39
C ALA A 16 0.99 -19.16 4.72
N PHE A 17 0.29 -20.32 4.73
CA PHE A 17 -0.22 -20.93 5.96
C PHE A 17 0.90 -21.31 6.94
N ARG A 18 2.15 -21.46 6.48
CA ARG A 18 3.31 -21.72 7.35
C ARG A 18 3.77 -20.49 8.14
N LYS A 19 3.30 -19.31 7.76
CA LYS A 19 3.62 -18.06 8.47
C LYS A 19 2.39 -17.47 9.14
N ASN A 20 1.45 -17.07 8.38
CA ASN A 20 0.12 -16.60 8.75
C ASN A 20 -0.65 -16.35 7.46
N ALA A 21 -1.78 -16.99 7.29
CA ALA A 21 -2.59 -16.86 6.07
C ALA A 21 -3.61 -15.71 6.12
N ALA A 22 -3.63 -14.91 7.19
CA ALA A 22 -4.58 -13.80 7.32
C ALA A 22 -4.32 -12.70 6.30
N VAL A 23 -5.40 -12.06 5.85
CA VAL A 23 -5.36 -10.80 5.11
C VAL A 23 -5.00 -9.69 6.09
N LEU A 24 -3.94 -8.95 5.80
CA LEU A 24 -3.41 -7.93 6.71
C LEU A 24 -4.27 -6.66 6.74
N PRO A 25 -4.36 -5.96 7.87
CA PRO A 25 -4.83 -4.57 7.91
C PRO A 25 -3.81 -3.63 7.24
N GLY A 26 -4.21 -2.40 6.95
CA GLY A 26 -3.36 -1.44 6.23
C GLY A 26 -2.17 -0.91 7.04
N ASP A 27 -2.20 -1.05 8.37
CA ASP A 27 -1.14 -0.66 9.30
C ASP A 27 -0.27 -1.84 9.78
N ALA A 28 -0.41 -3.01 9.16
CA ALA A 28 0.36 -4.18 9.54
C ALA A 28 1.88 -3.99 9.28
N PRO A 29 2.74 -4.57 10.13
CA PRO A 29 4.18 -4.61 9.86
C PRO A 29 4.50 -5.45 8.62
N LEU A 30 5.67 -5.22 8.04
CA LEU A 30 6.16 -6.00 6.91
C LEU A 30 6.18 -7.50 7.26
N LEU A 31 5.42 -8.29 6.51
CA LEU A 31 5.25 -9.73 6.75
C LEU A 31 6.47 -10.54 6.35
N ILE A 32 7.17 -10.12 5.29
CA ILE A 32 8.35 -10.80 4.75
C ILE A 32 9.58 -10.27 5.47
N SER A 33 10.33 -11.17 6.12
CA SER A 33 11.60 -10.80 6.74
C SER A 33 12.59 -10.28 5.71
N THR A 34 13.28 -9.19 6.04
CA THR A 34 14.32 -8.60 5.18
C THR A 34 15.53 -9.51 4.97
N GLU A 35 15.75 -10.45 5.87
CA GLU A 35 16.82 -11.47 5.75
C GLU A 35 16.45 -12.63 4.81
N ARG A 36 15.18 -12.70 4.41
CA ARG A 36 14.72 -13.77 3.56
C ARG A 36 15.16 -13.57 2.11
N GLU A 37 15.60 -14.66 1.48
CA GLU A 37 15.68 -14.71 0.03
C GLU A 37 14.28 -14.66 -0.57
N THR A 38 14.07 -13.75 -1.49
CA THR A 38 12.81 -13.49 -2.18
C THR A 38 13.03 -13.57 -3.69
N LEU A 39 11.96 -13.72 -4.45
CA LEU A 39 12.03 -13.69 -5.90
C LEU A 39 12.71 -12.42 -6.45
N PRO A 40 12.34 -11.20 -6.02
CA PRO A 40 13.03 -9.99 -6.48
C PRO A 40 14.51 -9.95 -6.06
N LYS A 41 14.89 -10.35 -4.84
CA LYS A 41 16.31 -10.42 -4.45
C LYS A 41 17.11 -11.38 -5.32
N MET A 42 16.56 -12.55 -5.61
CA MET A 42 17.20 -13.53 -6.47
C MET A 42 17.40 -12.97 -7.89
N LEU A 43 16.38 -12.31 -8.44
CA LEU A 43 16.45 -11.72 -9.77
C LEU A 43 17.43 -10.54 -9.82
N GLN A 44 17.42 -9.67 -8.82
CA GLN A 44 18.36 -8.55 -8.68
C GLN A 44 19.82 -9.03 -8.67
N LYS A 45 20.12 -10.09 -7.92
CA LYS A 45 21.45 -10.73 -7.90
C LYS A 45 21.88 -11.30 -9.26
N ASN A 46 20.93 -11.56 -10.15
CA ASN A 46 21.15 -12.05 -11.49
C ASN A 46 21.01 -10.96 -12.58
N GLY A 47 21.14 -9.68 -12.19
CA GLY A 47 21.21 -8.55 -13.10
C GLY A 47 19.85 -8.03 -13.59
N TYR A 48 18.74 -8.45 -12.99
CA TYR A 48 17.43 -7.87 -13.28
C TYR A 48 17.23 -6.55 -12.55
N LYS A 49 16.62 -5.58 -13.22
CA LYS A 49 15.99 -4.43 -12.58
C LYS A 49 14.61 -4.83 -12.09
N THR A 50 14.33 -4.56 -10.83
CA THR A 50 13.14 -5.09 -10.16
C THR A 50 12.23 -3.97 -9.67
N ALA A 51 10.94 -4.06 -9.98
CA ALA A 51 9.97 -3.09 -9.47
C ALA A 51 8.68 -3.76 -9.01
N VAL A 52 7.98 -3.08 -8.12
CA VAL A 52 6.58 -3.39 -7.77
C VAL A 52 5.73 -2.14 -7.92
N VAL A 53 4.73 -2.20 -8.81
CA VAL A 53 3.84 -1.08 -9.11
C VAL A 53 2.39 -1.56 -8.96
N GLY A 54 1.63 -0.89 -8.08
CA GLY A 54 0.24 -1.24 -7.82
C GLY A 54 -0.05 -1.63 -6.37
N LYS A 55 -0.87 -2.66 -6.14
CA LYS A 55 -1.26 -3.11 -4.81
C LYS A 55 -0.12 -3.83 -4.10
N TRP A 56 0.17 -3.45 -2.84
CA TRP A 56 1.17 -4.14 -2.02
C TRP A 56 0.56 -5.21 -1.11
N HIS A 57 -0.09 -4.82 -0.05
CA HIS A 57 -0.81 -5.68 0.91
C HIS A 57 0.04 -6.75 1.61
N LEU A 58 1.30 -6.46 1.86
CA LEU A 58 2.23 -7.33 2.61
C LEU A 58 2.80 -6.66 3.86
N GLY A 59 2.17 -5.56 4.30
CA GLY A 59 2.62 -4.77 5.44
C GLY A 59 3.83 -3.89 5.14
N LEU A 60 4.10 -2.94 6.03
CA LEU A 60 5.14 -1.93 5.92
C LEU A 60 5.70 -1.60 7.31
N GLY A 61 6.99 -1.27 7.39
CA GLY A 61 7.61 -0.92 8.66
C GLY A 61 7.66 -2.09 9.64
N ASN A 62 7.83 -1.74 10.91
CA ASN A 62 7.97 -2.70 12.01
C ASN A 62 6.74 -2.73 12.95
N GLY A 63 5.61 -2.18 12.52
CA GLY A 63 4.37 -2.10 13.30
C GLY A 63 3.76 -0.71 13.29
N ASN A 64 4.25 0.22 14.08
CA ASN A 64 3.75 1.59 14.07
C ASN A 64 4.36 2.39 12.92
N VAL A 65 3.70 2.39 11.76
CA VAL A 65 4.16 3.12 10.58
C VAL A 65 3.96 4.62 10.79
N ASP A 66 5.04 5.38 10.69
CA ASP A 66 4.96 6.83 10.57
C ASP A 66 4.69 7.21 9.10
N TRP A 67 3.44 7.55 8.80
CA TRP A 67 3.00 7.94 7.46
C TRP A 67 3.49 9.34 7.05
N ASN A 68 4.12 10.07 7.97
CA ASN A 68 4.63 11.41 7.75
C ASN A 68 6.16 11.46 7.60
N GLY A 69 6.80 10.29 7.61
CA GLY A 69 8.25 10.14 7.51
C GLY A 69 8.65 9.05 6.53
N LYS A 70 9.89 8.60 6.65
CA LYS A 70 10.43 7.49 5.87
C LYS A 70 9.83 6.16 6.33
N ILE A 71 9.15 5.46 5.45
CA ILE A 71 8.52 4.15 5.71
C ILE A 71 9.48 3.03 5.31
N SER A 72 10.08 2.38 6.30
CA SER A 72 11.01 1.26 6.12
C SER A 72 10.92 0.32 7.34
N PRO A 73 11.10 -1.01 7.18
CA PRO A 73 11.32 -1.70 5.92
C PRO A 73 10.06 -1.82 5.05
N GLY A 74 10.27 -2.03 3.75
CA GLY A 74 9.21 -2.18 2.75
C GLY A 74 9.67 -3.01 1.56
N PRO A 75 9.12 -2.77 0.36
CA PRO A 75 9.48 -3.51 -0.85
C PRO A 75 10.98 -3.46 -1.19
N LEU A 76 11.63 -2.31 -0.97
CA LEU A 76 13.05 -2.14 -1.31
C LEU A 76 13.94 -3.07 -0.47
N GLU A 77 13.64 -3.24 0.81
CA GLU A 77 14.42 -4.10 1.70
C GLU A 77 14.23 -5.60 1.44
N ILE A 78 13.24 -5.96 0.64
CA ILE A 78 13.04 -7.35 0.21
C ILE A 78 13.41 -7.58 -1.25
N GLY A 79 14.13 -6.63 -1.90
CA GLY A 79 14.83 -6.80 -3.16
C GLY A 79 14.19 -6.16 -4.38
N PHE A 80 13.28 -5.21 -4.20
CA PHE A 80 12.86 -4.35 -5.31
C PHE A 80 13.75 -3.10 -5.39
N ASP A 81 14.15 -2.71 -6.60
CA ASP A 81 14.88 -1.46 -6.85
C ASP A 81 13.96 -0.24 -6.82
N TYR A 82 12.69 -0.46 -7.19
CA TYR A 82 11.67 0.59 -7.25
C TYR A 82 10.32 0.10 -6.77
N SER A 83 9.56 0.99 -6.14
CA SER A 83 8.17 0.71 -5.79
C SER A 83 7.27 1.93 -5.94
N TYR A 84 6.05 1.71 -6.46
CA TYR A 84 4.97 2.69 -6.47
C TYR A 84 3.65 2.00 -6.16
N LEU A 85 3.10 2.23 -4.97
CA LEU A 85 2.06 1.34 -4.46
C LEU A 85 0.89 2.01 -3.74
N ILE A 86 -0.22 1.26 -3.74
CA ILE A 86 -1.24 1.35 -2.70
C ILE A 86 -0.77 0.44 -1.56
N PRO A 87 -0.63 0.93 -0.31
CA PRO A 87 -0.07 0.17 0.82
C PRO A 87 -0.81 -1.14 1.10
N SER A 88 -2.13 -1.12 1.02
CA SER A 88 -3.00 -2.28 1.26
C SER A 88 -3.93 -2.53 0.08
N THR A 89 -5.15 -2.06 0.16
CA THR A 89 -6.19 -2.16 -0.87
C THR A 89 -6.87 -0.80 -1.02
N GLY A 90 -7.57 -0.57 -2.11
CA GLY A 90 -8.30 0.68 -2.32
C GLY A 90 -9.40 0.93 -1.29
N ASP A 91 -9.92 -0.12 -0.69
CA ASP A 91 -10.98 -0.07 0.34
C ASP A 91 -10.45 0.19 1.77
N ARG A 92 -9.15 0.39 1.98
CA ARG A 92 -8.54 0.55 3.31
C ARG A 92 -7.75 1.84 3.45
N VAL A 93 -7.73 2.37 4.68
CA VAL A 93 -6.82 3.46 5.02
C VAL A 93 -5.38 2.95 5.27
N PRO A 94 -4.34 3.77 5.00
CA PRO A 94 -4.41 5.11 4.44
C PRO A 94 -4.69 5.07 2.94
N SER A 95 -5.54 5.97 2.47
CA SER A 95 -5.88 6.12 1.06
C SER A 95 -4.85 7.00 0.35
N VAL A 96 -3.60 6.56 0.32
CA VAL A 96 -2.45 7.27 -0.24
C VAL A 96 -1.65 6.35 -1.17
N LEU A 97 -0.82 6.97 -2.00
CA LEU A 97 0.19 6.26 -2.80
C LEU A 97 1.57 6.45 -2.16
N LEU A 98 2.38 5.40 -2.20
CA LEU A 98 3.77 5.45 -1.79
C LEU A 98 4.68 5.33 -3.01
N GLU A 99 5.71 6.15 -3.05
CA GLU A 99 6.84 5.96 -3.95
C GLU A 99 8.09 5.63 -3.12
N ASN A 100 8.60 4.45 -3.31
CA ASN A 100 9.69 3.90 -2.50
C ASN A 100 9.36 3.94 -0.99
N HIS A 101 9.98 4.85 -0.25
CA HIS A 101 9.79 4.97 1.20
C HIS A 101 8.86 6.09 1.62
N ASN A 102 8.31 6.88 0.69
CA ASN A 102 7.61 8.11 1.03
C ASN A 102 6.19 8.14 0.50
N VAL A 103 5.32 8.79 1.24
CA VAL A 103 3.97 9.12 0.78
C VAL A 103 4.05 10.19 -0.30
N VAL A 104 3.39 9.94 -1.42
CA VAL A 104 3.32 10.89 -2.55
C VAL A 104 2.49 12.11 -2.16
N ASN A 105 2.97 13.31 -2.48
CA ASN A 105 2.32 14.60 -2.18
C ASN A 105 2.04 14.82 -0.68
N LEU A 106 2.88 14.30 0.19
CA LEU A 106 2.74 14.52 1.62
C LEU A 106 2.93 16.00 1.97
N ASP A 107 2.01 16.52 2.77
CA ASP A 107 2.12 17.83 3.42
C ASP A 107 2.31 17.63 4.93
N LEU A 108 3.43 18.06 5.45
CA LEU A 108 3.74 17.92 6.88
C LEU A 108 2.94 18.86 7.78
N GLU A 109 2.36 19.92 7.22
CA GLU A 109 1.44 20.81 7.95
C GLU A 109 0.04 20.19 8.10
N ASP A 110 -0.29 19.15 7.30
CA ASP A 110 -1.52 18.37 7.40
C ASP A 110 -1.19 16.88 7.61
N PRO A 111 -0.67 16.49 8.78
CA PRO A 111 -0.11 15.15 9.00
C PRO A 111 -1.18 14.06 8.98
N ILE A 112 -0.81 12.94 8.33
CA ILE A 112 -1.63 11.74 8.25
C ILE A 112 -1.69 11.04 9.60
N ARG A 113 -2.92 10.72 10.04
CA ARG A 113 -3.19 9.86 11.19
C ARG A 113 -4.17 8.77 10.78
N ILE A 114 -3.89 7.53 11.15
CA ILE A 114 -4.80 6.40 10.90
C ILE A 114 -5.05 5.59 12.16
N SER A 115 -6.18 4.89 12.19
CA SER A 115 -6.50 3.92 13.24
C SER A 115 -7.48 2.87 12.71
N TYR A 116 -7.24 1.61 13.04
CA TYR A 116 -8.16 0.50 12.80
C TYR A 116 -9.02 0.16 14.03
N LYS A 117 -8.87 0.92 15.12
CA LYS A 117 -9.54 0.64 16.40
C LYS A 117 -10.61 1.66 16.77
N LYS A 118 -10.36 2.93 16.48
CA LYS A 118 -11.26 4.04 16.85
C LYS A 118 -11.12 5.20 15.88
N LYS A 119 -12.18 5.99 15.78
CA LYS A 119 -12.18 7.21 14.97
C LYS A 119 -11.03 8.15 15.37
N VAL A 120 -10.36 8.71 14.38
CA VAL A 120 -9.33 9.74 14.50
C VAL A 120 -9.75 10.97 13.70
N GLY A 121 -9.56 12.16 14.29
CA GLY A 121 -9.99 13.42 13.67
C GLY A 121 -11.51 13.54 13.49
N ASN A 122 -11.90 14.45 12.62
CA ASN A 122 -13.30 14.83 12.38
C ASN A 122 -13.79 14.51 10.96
N ASP A 123 -13.04 13.75 10.19
CA ASP A 123 -13.44 13.34 8.83
C ASP A 123 -14.77 12.57 8.89
N PRO A 124 -15.66 12.77 7.91
CA PRO A 124 -16.94 12.06 7.87
C PRO A 124 -16.72 10.55 7.65
N THR A 125 -17.62 9.77 8.20
CA THR A 125 -17.65 8.31 8.01
C THR A 125 -18.91 7.89 7.26
N GLY A 126 -18.86 6.78 6.53
CA GLY A 126 -20.03 6.24 5.83
C GLY A 126 -21.17 5.90 6.80
N ASN A 127 -20.82 5.30 7.95
CA ASN A 127 -21.82 4.96 8.98
C ASN A 127 -22.55 6.17 9.58
N GLU A 128 -21.88 7.33 9.67
CA GLU A 128 -22.50 8.55 10.19
C GLU A 128 -23.09 9.46 9.10
N ASN A 129 -22.58 9.35 7.87
CA ASN A 129 -22.91 10.26 6.75
C ASN A 129 -23.08 9.49 5.43
N PRO A 130 -24.03 8.56 5.33
CA PRO A 130 -24.20 7.74 4.12
C PRO A 130 -24.50 8.57 2.86
N ASP A 131 -25.11 9.73 3.02
CA ASP A 131 -25.43 10.63 1.89
C ASP A 131 -24.18 11.24 1.21
N LEU A 132 -23.01 11.15 1.83
CA LEU A 132 -21.73 11.60 1.26
C LEU A 132 -21.03 10.53 0.43
N GLU A 133 -21.55 9.31 0.43
CA GLU A 133 -20.97 8.20 -0.31
C GLU A 133 -21.46 8.19 -1.76
N ARG A 134 -20.54 7.93 -2.69
CA ARG A 134 -20.86 7.64 -4.10
C ARG A 134 -21.46 6.25 -4.28
N TYR A 135 -21.08 5.32 -3.44
CA TYR A 135 -21.51 3.93 -3.40
C TYR A 135 -21.77 3.53 -1.96
N ALA A 136 -22.95 3.01 -1.68
CA ALA A 136 -23.32 2.57 -0.34
C ALA A 136 -22.33 1.51 0.18
N SER A 137 -21.81 1.74 1.37
CA SER A 137 -20.96 0.77 2.07
C SER A 137 -21.78 -0.08 3.05
N ASP A 138 -21.22 -1.22 3.45
CA ASP A 138 -21.69 -1.95 4.63
C ASP A 138 -21.02 -1.40 5.91
N ASP A 139 -21.47 -1.85 7.07
CA ASP A 139 -20.97 -1.39 8.37
C ASP A 139 -19.46 -1.58 8.54
N PHE A 140 -18.89 -2.61 7.92
CA PHE A 140 -17.46 -2.90 8.01
C PHE A 140 -16.61 -1.95 7.15
N HIS A 141 -17.13 -1.53 5.99
CA HIS A 141 -16.48 -0.59 5.08
C HIS A 141 -16.90 0.88 5.34
N GLY A 142 -17.80 1.12 6.28
CA GLY A 142 -18.42 2.43 6.55
C GLY A 142 -17.60 3.40 7.38
N ASN A 143 -16.25 3.29 7.44
CA ASN A 143 -15.45 4.22 8.22
C ASN A 143 -15.11 5.49 7.41
N THR A 144 -13.89 6.04 7.48
CA THR A 144 -13.60 7.35 6.88
C THR A 144 -13.89 7.40 5.38
N ILE A 145 -14.64 8.42 4.96
CA ILE A 145 -14.92 8.68 3.55
C ILE A 145 -13.72 9.41 2.94
N VAL A 146 -13.14 8.83 1.90
CA VAL A 146 -12.11 9.46 1.08
C VAL A 146 -12.55 9.43 -0.38
N ASN A 147 -12.58 10.59 -1.04
CA ASN A 147 -13.03 10.74 -2.41
C ASN A 147 -14.48 10.21 -2.66
N GLY A 148 -15.35 10.35 -1.66
CA GLY A 148 -16.74 9.87 -1.73
C GLY A 148 -16.89 8.35 -1.58
N VAL A 149 -15.84 7.65 -1.14
CA VAL A 149 -15.85 6.20 -0.89
C VAL A 149 -15.47 5.95 0.56
N ALA A 150 -16.34 5.29 1.31
CA ALA A 150 -16.04 4.88 2.67
C ALA A 150 -15.00 3.76 2.68
N ARG A 151 -14.12 3.78 3.68
CA ARG A 151 -12.97 2.88 3.78
C ARG A 151 -13.06 2.02 5.04
N ILE A 152 -12.32 0.95 5.08
CA ILE A 152 -12.06 0.20 6.31
C ILE A 152 -10.97 0.93 7.08
N GLY A 153 -11.28 1.31 8.33
CA GLY A 153 -10.40 2.10 9.20
C GLY A 153 -10.63 3.60 9.11
N TYR A 154 -10.01 4.31 10.03
CA TYR A 154 -10.17 5.75 10.21
C TYR A 154 -8.91 6.48 9.80
N MET A 155 -9.07 7.58 9.06
CA MET A 155 -7.99 8.44 8.59
C MET A 155 -8.34 9.89 8.84
N SER A 156 -7.32 10.71 9.18
CA SER A 156 -7.42 12.15 9.30
C SER A 156 -6.15 12.80 8.77
N GLY A 157 -6.27 13.99 8.22
CA GLY A 157 -5.16 14.70 7.58
C GLY A 157 -4.72 14.08 6.24
N GLY A 158 -3.58 14.57 5.72
CA GLY A 158 -3.02 14.13 4.46
C GLY A 158 -3.88 14.45 3.24
N ASN A 159 -4.64 15.53 3.27
CA ASN A 159 -5.61 15.85 2.21
C ASN A 159 -4.96 15.95 0.81
N SER A 160 -3.74 16.50 0.73
CA SER A 160 -2.96 16.60 -0.51
C SER A 160 -2.47 15.24 -1.02
N ALA A 161 -2.26 14.28 -0.12
CA ALA A 161 -1.76 12.95 -0.41
C ALA A 161 -2.85 11.92 -0.72
N ARG A 162 -4.11 12.21 -0.36
CA ARG A 162 -5.23 11.29 -0.59
C ARG A 162 -5.44 11.08 -2.08
N PHE A 163 -5.39 9.84 -2.53
CA PHE A 163 -5.64 9.55 -3.93
C PHE A 163 -7.12 9.75 -4.30
N LYS A 164 -7.34 10.03 -5.58
CA LYS A 164 -8.65 9.94 -6.21
C LYS A 164 -8.73 8.62 -6.93
N ASP A 165 -9.71 7.79 -6.60
CA ASP A 165 -9.84 6.42 -7.13
C ASP A 165 -9.77 6.36 -8.65
N GLU A 166 -10.37 7.34 -9.32
CA GLU A 166 -10.42 7.43 -10.77
C GLU A 166 -9.03 7.66 -11.40
N THR A 167 -8.08 8.24 -10.67
CA THR A 167 -6.75 8.56 -11.18
C THR A 167 -5.72 7.48 -10.91
N VAL A 168 -5.97 6.60 -9.94
CA VAL A 168 -5.02 5.56 -9.52
C VAL A 168 -4.58 4.65 -10.67
N PRO A 169 -5.48 4.13 -11.52
CA PRO A 169 -5.06 3.28 -12.64
C PRO A 169 -4.09 3.97 -13.60
N TYR A 170 -4.31 5.25 -13.88
CA TYR A 170 -3.44 6.03 -14.77
C TYR A 170 -2.08 6.31 -14.14
N GLN A 171 -2.05 6.59 -12.83
CA GLN A 171 -0.78 6.81 -12.11
C GLN A 171 0.05 5.53 -12.08
N ILE A 172 -0.57 4.38 -11.77
CA ILE A 172 0.07 3.06 -11.78
C ILE A 172 0.61 2.74 -13.19
N LEU A 173 -0.20 2.92 -14.23
CA LEU A 173 0.21 2.69 -15.61
C LEU A 173 1.41 3.56 -16.01
N ASN A 174 1.37 4.85 -15.68
CA ASN A 174 2.45 5.77 -16.00
C ASN A 174 3.77 5.38 -15.31
N LYS A 175 3.71 5.02 -14.02
CA LYS A 175 4.91 4.61 -13.27
C LYS A 175 5.48 3.27 -13.78
N ALA A 176 4.62 2.33 -14.16
CA ALA A 176 5.04 1.08 -14.79
C ALA A 176 5.74 1.34 -16.15
N ARG A 177 5.15 2.19 -16.98
CA ARG A 177 5.75 2.57 -18.28
C ARG A 177 7.09 3.25 -18.10
N LEU A 178 7.19 4.24 -17.21
CA LEU A 178 8.45 4.93 -16.94
C LEU A 178 9.55 3.96 -16.51
N PHE A 179 9.24 3.03 -15.59
CA PHE A 179 10.21 2.01 -15.19
C PHE A 179 10.67 1.13 -16.36
N ILE A 180 9.76 0.71 -17.23
CA ILE A 180 10.08 -0.07 -18.43
C ILE A 180 10.95 0.75 -19.39
N ASP A 181 10.57 1.99 -19.68
CA ASP A 181 11.28 2.86 -20.61
C ASP A 181 12.72 3.19 -20.14
N GLU A 182 12.88 3.42 -18.82
CA GLU A 182 14.19 3.68 -18.20
C GLU A 182 15.12 2.47 -18.16
N ASN A 183 14.58 1.26 -18.19
CA ASN A 183 15.35 0.01 -18.05
C ASN A 183 15.20 -0.92 -19.28
N LYS A 184 14.80 -0.39 -20.44
CA LYS A 184 14.51 -1.18 -21.66
C LYS A 184 15.66 -2.04 -22.19
N ASP A 185 16.89 -1.67 -21.85
CA ASP A 185 18.11 -2.36 -22.33
C ASP A 185 18.61 -3.42 -21.31
N GLU A 186 17.89 -3.61 -20.22
CA GLU A 186 18.20 -4.58 -19.17
C GLU A 186 17.06 -5.58 -18.98
N PRO A 187 17.31 -6.78 -18.45
CA PRO A 187 16.22 -7.66 -18.04
C PRO A 187 15.47 -7.04 -16.88
N ILE A 188 14.15 -7.02 -16.96
CA ILE A 188 13.28 -6.42 -15.94
C ILE A 188 12.36 -7.47 -15.31
N PHE A 189 12.01 -7.23 -14.06
CA PHE A 189 10.94 -7.89 -13.31
C PHE A 189 10.02 -6.84 -12.70
N LEU A 190 8.79 -6.77 -13.21
CA LEU A 190 7.76 -5.82 -12.82
C LEU A 190 6.47 -6.54 -12.40
#